data_81496ef9582afb5b43613e3876bc26ec
#
_entry.id   81496ef9582afb5b43613e3876bc26ec
#
_cell.length_a   1.000
_cell.length_b   1.000
_cell.length_c   1.000
_cell.angle_alpha   90.00
_cell.angle_beta   90.00
_cell.angle_gamma   90.00
#
_symmetry.space_group_name_H-M   'P 1'
#
loop_
_entity.id
_entity.type
_entity.pdbx_description
1 polymer ?
#
loop_
_entity_poly.entity_id
_entity_poly.type
_entity_poly.pdbx_seq_one_letter_code
_entity_poly.pdbx_strand_id
1 'polypeptide(L)'
;LHDGSGLGNDFLGWLNLPTDYDKEEFARIKKCAEKIKKDTDVFIVIGIGGSYLGARAAIEFLSSQNYNLTCKDTPQIFFTGNSISSSALAEIMELCEGKDVSVNMISKSGTTTEPAIAFRVFREMLEKKYGKEGARERIYCTTDKAKGTLKALADEEGYETFVVPDDVGGRFSVLTAVGLLPIAVSGADIDALMQGAATAQKEFDNDDLKTNDCYKYAAIRNMLYRKGKTMEVMVSYEPAYTMMSEWFKQ
;
A
#
# COMPACT_ATOMS: atom_id res chain seq x y z
N LEU A 1 11.67 -16.91 -14.22
CA LEU A 1 10.87 -16.48 -13.10
C LEU A 1 10.53 -17.66 -12.18
N HIS A 2 9.83 -18.68 -12.69
CA HIS A 2 9.45 -19.86 -11.91
C HIS A 2 10.65 -20.71 -11.43
N ASP A 3 11.72 -20.73 -12.19
CA ASP A 3 12.98 -21.44 -11.81
C ASP A 3 13.79 -20.69 -10.74
N GLY A 4 13.41 -19.45 -10.42
CA GLY A 4 14.18 -18.61 -9.50
C GLY A 4 15.61 -18.30 -9.98
N SER A 5 15.89 -18.43 -11.28
CA SER A 5 17.23 -18.30 -11.84
C SER A 5 17.62 -16.88 -12.29
N GLY A 6 16.66 -15.96 -12.31
CA GLY A 6 16.85 -14.58 -12.72
C GLY A 6 17.34 -13.65 -11.62
N LEU A 7 17.74 -12.43 -11.99
CA LEU A 7 18.02 -11.36 -11.04
C LEU A 7 16.76 -10.99 -10.24
N GLY A 8 16.90 -10.81 -8.93
CA GLY A 8 15.78 -10.50 -8.03
C GLY A 8 15.01 -11.72 -7.54
N ASN A 9 15.58 -12.92 -7.67
CA ASN A 9 15.00 -14.18 -7.21
C ASN A 9 14.72 -14.23 -5.70
N ASP A 10 15.35 -13.37 -4.90
CA ASP A 10 15.09 -13.24 -3.46
C ASP A 10 13.71 -12.62 -3.16
N PHE A 11 13.03 -12.05 -4.17
CA PHE A 11 11.78 -11.29 -4.03
C PHE A 11 10.65 -11.84 -4.91
N LEU A 12 10.47 -13.14 -4.96
CA LEU A 12 9.45 -13.82 -5.77
C LEU A 12 8.19 -14.24 -4.98
N GLY A 13 8.11 -13.92 -3.69
CA GLY A 13 6.95 -14.25 -2.85
C GLY A 13 5.61 -13.73 -3.38
N TRP A 14 5.64 -12.67 -4.17
CA TRP A 14 4.44 -12.12 -4.81
C TRP A 14 3.78 -13.08 -5.83
N LEU A 15 4.54 -14.03 -6.41
CA LEU A 15 4.01 -14.97 -7.41
C LEU A 15 2.87 -15.83 -6.87
N ASN A 16 3.03 -16.35 -5.66
CA ASN A 16 2.06 -17.22 -5.01
C ASN A 16 1.15 -16.49 -4.02
N LEU A 17 1.43 -15.23 -3.75
CA LEU A 17 0.69 -14.43 -2.78
C LEU A 17 -0.83 -14.42 -2.98
N PRO A 18 -1.38 -14.42 -4.23
CA PRO A 18 -2.83 -14.44 -4.43
C PRO A 18 -3.53 -15.67 -3.84
N THR A 19 -2.84 -16.78 -3.70
CA THR A 19 -3.39 -18.05 -3.18
C THR A 19 -2.77 -18.47 -1.85
N ASP A 20 -1.49 -18.13 -1.62
CA ASP A 20 -0.69 -18.53 -0.46
C ASP A 20 -0.39 -17.32 0.44
N TYR A 21 -1.43 -16.62 0.89
CA TYR A 21 -1.31 -15.53 1.86
C TYR A 21 -1.70 -15.98 3.27
N ASP A 22 -1.19 -15.28 4.29
CA ASP A 22 -1.55 -15.51 5.69
C ASP A 22 -3.04 -15.18 5.92
N LYS A 23 -3.84 -16.22 6.13
CA LYS A 23 -5.30 -16.12 6.33
C LYS A 23 -5.65 -15.50 7.68
N GLU A 24 -4.82 -15.69 8.69
CA GLU A 24 -5.03 -15.10 10.02
C GLU A 24 -4.75 -13.61 9.99
N GLU A 25 -3.63 -13.19 9.38
CA GLU A 25 -3.33 -11.77 9.19
C GLU A 25 -4.39 -11.10 8.31
N PHE A 26 -4.84 -11.75 7.25
CA PHE A 26 -5.92 -11.24 6.39
C PHE A 26 -7.22 -11.00 7.17
N ALA A 27 -7.60 -11.93 8.03
CA ALA A 27 -8.76 -11.76 8.92
C ALA A 27 -8.56 -10.60 9.92
N ARG A 28 -7.34 -10.43 10.45
CA ARG A 28 -6.98 -9.29 11.30
C ARG A 28 -7.07 -7.96 10.56
N ILE A 29 -6.60 -7.90 9.31
CA ILE A 29 -6.72 -6.72 8.44
C ILE A 29 -8.19 -6.31 8.30
N LYS A 30 -9.08 -7.26 7.99
CA LYS A 30 -10.52 -6.99 7.85
C LYS A 30 -11.12 -6.45 9.16
N LYS A 31 -10.82 -7.08 10.28
CA LYS A 31 -11.28 -6.63 11.60
C LYS A 31 -10.76 -5.22 11.95
N CYS A 32 -9.50 -4.96 11.66
CA CYS A 32 -8.87 -3.66 11.87
C CYS A 32 -9.52 -2.58 10.98
N ALA A 33 -9.75 -2.88 9.70
CA ALA A 33 -10.41 -1.97 8.78
C ALA A 33 -11.84 -1.60 9.23
N GLU A 34 -12.60 -2.56 9.75
CA GLU A 34 -13.93 -2.28 10.31
C GLU A 34 -13.86 -1.37 11.55
N LYS A 35 -12.87 -1.57 12.43
CA LYS A 35 -12.63 -0.68 13.56
C LYS A 35 -12.32 0.75 13.09
N ILE A 36 -11.39 0.88 12.14
CA ILE A 36 -11.00 2.19 11.59
C ILE A 36 -12.21 2.89 10.95
N LYS A 37 -12.98 2.21 10.13
CA LYS A 37 -14.19 2.77 9.48
C LYS A 37 -15.21 3.28 10.49
N LYS A 38 -15.30 2.66 11.67
CA LYS A 38 -16.27 3.01 12.69
C LYS A 38 -15.87 4.22 13.52
N ASP A 39 -14.59 4.41 13.79
CA ASP A 39 -14.09 5.37 14.78
C ASP A 39 -13.18 6.46 14.21
N THR A 40 -13.10 6.59 12.88
CA THR A 40 -12.16 7.47 12.20
C THR A 40 -12.84 8.26 11.09
N ASP A 41 -12.66 9.57 11.07
CA ASP A 41 -13.09 10.46 9.99
C ASP A 41 -12.01 10.58 8.90
N VAL A 42 -10.74 10.58 9.32
CA VAL A 42 -9.56 10.74 8.46
C VAL A 42 -8.53 9.65 8.74
N PHE A 43 -8.23 8.87 7.72
CA PHE A 43 -7.21 7.83 7.77
C PHE A 43 -5.96 8.27 7.01
N ILE A 44 -4.84 8.39 7.71
CA ILE A 44 -3.56 8.83 7.13
C ILE A 44 -2.69 7.60 6.85
N VAL A 45 -2.35 7.41 5.58
CA VAL A 45 -1.41 6.38 5.14
C VAL A 45 -0.04 7.01 4.90
N ILE A 46 0.94 6.63 5.70
CA ILE A 46 2.29 7.17 5.65
C ILE A 46 3.22 6.14 5.01
N GLY A 47 3.77 6.48 3.83
CA GLY A 47 4.68 5.61 3.11
C GLY A 47 5.23 6.26 1.86
N ILE A 48 6.25 5.65 1.25
CA ILE A 48 6.86 6.12 0.01
C ILE A 48 7.00 4.95 -0.99
N GLY A 49 6.97 5.25 -2.28
CA GLY A 49 7.12 4.25 -3.34
C GLY A 49 6.07 3.14 -3.24
N GLY A 50 6.50 1.87 -3.19
CA GLY A 50 5.62 0.71 -3.09
C GLY A 50 4.77 0.67 -1.83
N SER A 51 5.17 1.39 -0.77
CA SER A 51 4.40 1.45 0.47
C SER A 51 3.11 2.28 0.37
N TYR A 52 2.89 3.03 -0.73
CA TYR A 52 1.64 3.76 -0.92
C TYR A 52 1.05 3.67 -2.33
N LEU A 53 1.90 3.55 -3.37
CA LEU A 53 1.46 3.65 -4.77
C LEU A 53 0.42 2.58 -5.12
N GLY A 54 0.66 1.32 -4.77
CA GLY A 54 -0.28 0.24 -5.09
C GLY A 54 -1.63 0.40 -4.40
N ALA A 55 -1.63 0.76 -3.11
CA ALA A 55 -2.86 1.04 -2.36
C ALA A 55 -3.65 2.21 -2.95
N ARG A 56 -2.96 3.32 -3.23
CA ARG A 56 -3.57 4.50 -3.84
C ARG A 56 -4.12 4.21 -5.23
N ALA A 57 -3.35 3.47 -6.04
CA ALA A 57 -3.80 3.05 -7.36
C ALA A 57 -5.09 2.22 -7.30
N ALA A 58 -5.16 1.25 -6.40
CA ALA A 58 -6.36 0.43 -6.24
C ALA A 58 -7.57 1.25 -5.75
N ILE A 59 -7.38 2.13 -4.77
CA ILE A 59 -8.46 2.96 -4.22
C ILE A 59 -9.00 3.93 -5.29
N GLU A 60 -8.13 4.66 -5.98
CA GLU A 60 -8.56 5.61 -7.02
C GLU A 60 -9.18 4.91 -8.24
N PHE A 61 -8.72 3.71 -8.58
CA PHE A 61 -9.27 2.92 -9.68
C PHE A 61 -10.64 2.33 -9.35
N LEU A 62 -10.82 1.78 -8.15
CA LEU A 62 -12.06 1.12 -7.72
C LEU A 62 -13.16 2.13 -7.30
N SER A 63 -12.77 3.29 -6.84
CA SER A 63 -13.71 4.29 -6.33
C SER A 63 -13.75 5.52 -7.25
N SER A 64 -12.82 6.45 -7.05
CA SER A 64 -12.74 7.71 -7.81
C SER A 64 -11.54 8.51 -7.32
N GLN A 65 -10.99 9.38 -8.16
CA GLN A 65 -10.05 10.43 -7.71
C GLN A 65 -10.70 11.41 -6.71
N ASN A 66 -12.01 11.51 -6.73
CA ASN A 66 -12.79 12.35 -5.81
C ASN A 66 -13.28 11.58 -4.57
N TYR A 67 -12.69 10.41 -4.27
CA TYR A 67 -13.07 9.56 -3.15
C TYR A 67 -13.30 10.36 -1.85
N ASN A 68 -12.35 11.20 -1.47
CA ASN A 68 -12.41 11.97 -0.22
C ASN A 68 -13.55 13.02 -0.17
N LEU A 69 -14.16 13.35 -1.30
CA LEU A 69 -15.32 14.23 -1.39
C LEU A 69 -16.64 13.48 -1.43
N THR A 70 -16.62 12.21 -1.81
CA THR A 70 -17.81 11.40 -2.07
C THR A 70 -18.00 10.25 -1.08
N CYS A 71 -16.98 9.88 -0.30
CA CYS A 71 -17.10 8.84 0.72
C CYS A 71 -18.11 9.22 1.81
N LYS A 72 -18.94 8.25 2.23
CA LYS A 72 -20.00 8.46 3.25
C LYS A 72 -19.84 7.55 4.47
N ASP A 73 -19.57 6.28 4.20
CA ASP A 73 -19.52 5.22 5.23
C ASP A 73 -18.07 4.77 5.52
N THR A 74 -17.11 5.51 5.01
CA THR A 74 -15.68 5.25 5.14
C THR A 74 -14.93 6.56 5.41
N PRO A 75 -13.77 6.53 6.09
CA PRO A 75 -13.00 7.74 6.34
C PRO A 75 -12.45 8.34 5.03
N GLN A 76 -12.17 9.63 5.06
CA GLN A 76 -11.29 10.24 4.06
C GLN A 76 -9.89 9.62 4.18
N ILE A 77 -9.23 9.33 3.06
CA ILE A 77 -7.90 8.71 3.05
C ILE A 77 -6.90 9.68 2.42
N PHE A 78 -5.86 10.02 3.17
CA PHE A 78 -4.77 10.85 2.67
C PHE A 78 -3.44 10.09 2.74
N PHE A 79 -2.64 10.23 1.69
CA PHE A 79 -1.31 9.64 1.59
C PHE A 79 -0.26 10.72 1.83
N THR A 80 0.71 10.43 2.70
CA THR A 80 1.82 11.33 3.02
C THR A 80 3.11 10.55 3.30
N GLY A 81 4.22 11.25 3.56
CA GLY A 81 5.51 10.60 3.77
C GLY A 81 6.21 10.19 2.47
N ASN A 82 5.71 10.63 1.33
CA ASN A 82 6.34 10.49 0.02
C ASN A 82 7.09 11.76 -0.43
N SER A 83 7.17 12.75 0.45
CA SER A 83 7.80 14.06 0.24
C SER A 83 8.28 14.62 1.57
N ILE A 84 9.24 15.54 1.54
CA ILE A 84 9.70 16.35 2.69
C ILE A 84 9.10 17.77 2.68
N SER A 85 8.06 18.00 1.88
CA SER A 85 7.37 19.30 1.82
C SER A 85 6.64 19.56 3.12
N SER A 86 7.07 20.61 3.84
CA SER A 86 6.40 21.05 5.08
C SER A 86 5.02 21.64 4.82
N SER A 87 4.83 22.33 3.69
CA SER A 87 3.51 22.88 3.31
C SER A 87 2.50 21.79 3.03
N ALA A 88 2.87 20.75 2.24
CA ALA A 88 1.99 19.63 1.96
C ALA A 88 1.61 18.86 3.26
N LEU A 89 2.55 18.74 4.19
CA LEU A 89 2.28 18.11 5.48
C LEU A 89 1.33 18.97 6.34
N ALA A 90 1.56 20.28 6.38
CA ALA A 90 0.70 21.23 7.11
C ALA A 90 -0.74 21.24 6.58
N GLU A 91 -0.93 21.22 5.26
CA GLU A 91 -2.25 21.12 4.64
C GLU A 91 -3.02 19.86 5.08
N ILE A 92 -2.35 18.70 5.14
CA ILE A 92 -3.00 17.47 5.62
C ILE A 92 -3.33 17.57 7.12
N MET A 93 -2.46 18.19 7.92
CA MET A 93 -2.74 18.43 9.35
C MET A 93 -3.96 19.32 9.54
N GLU A 94 -4.10 20.39 8.75
CA GLU A 94 -5.26 21.27 8.77
C GLU A 94 -6.56 20.51 8.41
N LEU A 95 -6.50 19.60 7.43
CA LEU A 95 -7.63 18.72 7.09
C LEU A 95 -8.05 17.77 8.22
N CYS A 96 -7.15 17.52 9.18
CA CYS A 96 -7.41 16.68 10.36
C CYS A 96 -8.04 17.46 11.53
N GLU A 97 -8.11 18.79 11.48
CA GLU A 97 -8.64 19.60 12.57
C GLU A 97 -10.13 19.29 12.83
N GLY A 98 -10.44 19.05 14.11
CA GLY A 98 -11.79 18.73 14.55
C GLY A 98 -12.29 17.31 14.21
N LYS A 99 -11.49 16.50 13.51
CA LYS A 99 -11.88 15.15 13.06
C LYS A 99 -11.18 14.05 13.85
N ASP A 100 -11.81 12.89 13.92
CA ASP A 100 -11.15 11.70 14.43
C ASP A 100 -10.17 11.12 13.41
N VAL A 101 -8.93 10.88 13.85
CA VAL A 101 -7.81 10.53 12.97
C VAL A 101 -7.19 9.21 13.41
N SER A 102 -6.90 8.35 12.44
CA SER A 102 -6.05 7.18 12.60
C SER A 102 -4.92 7.17 11.56
N VAL A 103 -3.82 6.52 11.88
CA VAL A 103 -2.59 6.53 11.08
C VAL A 103 -2.12 5.10 10.81
N ASN A 104 -1.78 4.80 9.55
CA ASN A 104 -1.03 3.60 9.19
C ASN A 104 0.36 4.00 8.70
N MET A 105 1.39 3.74 9.51
CA MET A 105 2.78 3.91 9.14
C MET A 105 3.28 2.64 8.44
N ILE A 106 3.70 2.79 7.18
CA ILE A 106 4.16 1.68 6.34
C ILE A 106 5.63 1.85 6.01
N SER A 107 6.48 1.07 6.66
CA SER A 107 7.92 1.05 6.37
C SER A 107 8.54 -0.25 6.89
N LYS A 108 9.16 -1.02 6.01
CA LYS A 108 9.82 -2.29 6.41
C LYS A 108 10.95 -2.05 7.39
N SER A 109 11.88 -1.14 7.10
CA SER A 109 13.02 -0.84 7.96
C SER A 109 12.71 0.17 9.08
N GLY A 110 11.76 1.08 8.84
CA GLY A 110 11.50 2.24 9.71
C GLY A 110 12.52 3.37 9.59
N THR A 111 13.53 3.23 8.71
CA THR A 111 14.65 4.20 8.60
C THR A 111 14.51 5.16 7.42
N THR A 112 13.53 4.98 6.56
CA THR A 112 13.28 5.88 5.42
C THR A 112 12.88 7.26 5.96
N THR A 113 13.60 8.29 5.54
CA THR A 113 13.55 9.63 6.15
C THR A 113 12.19 10.30 6.01
N GLU A 114 11.62 10.32 4.81
CA GLU A 114 10.38 11.03 4.50
C GLU A 114 9.19 10.51 5.32
N PRO A 115 8.88 9.20 5.32
CA PRO A 115 7.81 8.68 6.14
C PRO A 115 8.12 8.77 7.65
N ALA A 116 9.39 8.69 8.07
CA ALA A 116 9.75 8.85 9.47
C ALA A 116 9.47 10.27 10.00
N ILE A 117 9.73 11.30 9.19
CA ILE A 117 9.40 12.69 9.52
C ILE A 117 7.88 12.86 9.64
N ALA A 118 7.13 12.42 8.63
CA ALA A 118 5.67 12.51 8.64
C ALA A 118 5.08 11.76 9.85
N PHE A 119 5.58 10.56 10.15
CA PHE A 119 5.10 9.78 11.28
C PHE A 119 5.32 10.48 12.63
N ARG A 120 6.48 11.10 12.85
CA ARG A 120 6.74 11.88 14.07
C ARG A 120 5.71 12.97 14.28
N VAL A 121 5.39 13.70 13.23
CA VAL A 121 4.42 14.82 13.27
C VAL A 121 3.01 14.31 13.60
N PHE A 122 2.55 13.28 12.89
CA PHE A 122 1.21 12.72 13.13
C PHE A 122 1.09 11.98 14.47
N ARG A 123 2.15 11.29 14.90
CA ARG A 123 2.20 10.69 16.24
C ARG A 123 2.04 11.75 17.32
N GLU A 124 2.81 12.85 17.26
CA GLU A 124 2.70 13.94 18.22
C GLU A 124 1.30 14.58 18.21
N MET A 125 0.71 14.75 17.04
CA MET A 125 -0.66 15.26 16.89
C MET A 125 -1.68 14.34 17.58
N LEU A 126 -1.58 13.02 17.37
CA LEU A 126 -2.47 12.03 18.00
C LEU A 126 -2.27 11.97 19.51
N GLU A 127 -1.02 11.99 19.99
CA GLU A 127 -0.73 11.99 21.43
C GLU A 127 -1.24 13.26 22.13
N LYS A 128 -1.17 14.42 21.47
CA LYS A 128 -1.77 15.68 21.98
C LYS A 128 -3.28 15.61 22.05
N LYS A 129 -3.91 14.99 21.07
CA LYS A 129 -5.38 14.92 20.98
C LYS A 129 -5.98 13.85 21.91
N TYR A 130 -5.40 12.66 21.96
CA TYR A 130 -5.99 11.50 22.59
C TYR A 130 -5.22 11.01 23.83
N GLY A 131 -4.08 11.61 24.16
CA GLY A 131 -3.12 11.05 25.11
C GLY A 131 -2.42 9.80 24.54
N LYS A 132 -1.41 9.27 25.26
CA LYS A 132 -0.62 8.12 24.77
C LYS A 132 -1.49 6.88 24.53
N GLU A 133 -2.36 6.54 25.45
CA GLU A 133 -3.22 5.36 25.35
C GLU A 133 -4.21 5.48 24.19
N GLY A 134 -4.85 6.65 24.04
CA GLY A 134 -5.77 6.88 22.92
C GLY A 134 -5.07 6.91 21.56
N ALA A 135 -3.86 7.47 21.48
CA ALA A 135 -3.03 7.46 20.27
C ALA A 135 -2.62 6.03 19.89
N ARG A 136 -2.25 5.20 20.86
CA ARG A 136 -1.91 3.78 20.65
C ARG A 136 -3.00 3.02 19.91
N GLU A 137 -4.24 3.24 20.24
CA GLU A 137 -5.39 2.59 19.62
C GLU A 137 -5.70 3.04 18.19
N ARG A 138 -5.04 4.11 17.73
CA ARG A 138 -5.24 4.77 16.43
C ARG A 138 -4.01 4.75 15.53
N ILE A 139 -2.89 4.18 16.01
CA ILE A 139 -1.65 4.00 15.24
C ILE A 139 -1.49 2.54 14.88
N TYR A 140 -1.35 2.28 13.59
CA TYR A 140 -1.12 0.97 13.00
C TYR A 140 0.22 0.99 12.28
N CYS A 141 1.03 -0.06 12.44
CA CYS A 141 2.35 -0.14 11.82
C CYS A 141 2.44 -1.36 10.90
N THR A 142 2.59 -1.12 9.60
CA THR A 142 2.88 -2.18 8.62
C THR A 142 4.39 -2.21 8.40
N THR A 143 5.07 -3.22 8.96
CA THR A 143 6.52 -3.23 9.08
C THR A 143 7.11 -4.66 9.01
N ASP A 144 8.40 -4.81 9.28
CA ASP A 144 9.06 -6.12 9.39
C ASP A 144 8.47 -6.95 10.54
N LYS A 145 8.51 -8.26 10.41
CA LYS A 145 7.99 -9.19 11.42
C LYS A 145 8.73 -9.11 12.75
N ALA A 146 10.05 -8.92 12.72
CA ALA A 146 10.92 -9.13 13.88
C ALA A 146 11.98 -8.05 14.11
N LYS A 147 12.31 -7.23 13.11
CA LYS A 147 13.45 -6.30 13.16
C LYS A 147 13.12 -4.94 12.55
N GLY A 148 14.01 -3.98 12.76
CA GLY A 148 13.86 -2.61 12.27
C GLY A 148 13.39 -1.64 13.34
N THR A 149 13.64 -0.35 13.10
CA THR A 149 13.35 0.70 14.07
C THR A 149 11.86 0.91 14.29
N LEU A 150 11.05 0.75 13.24
CA LEU A 150 9.59 0.87 13.37
C LEU A 150 9.01 -0.31 14.14
N LYS A 151 9.52 -1.53 13.92
CA LYS A 151 9.08 -2.70 14.69
C LYS A 151 9.40 -2.56 16.18
N ALA A 152 10.63 -2.16 16.50
CA ALA A 152 11.04 -1.93 17.89
C ALA A 152 10.16 -0.87 18.57
N LEU A 153 9.91 0.25 17.89
CA LEU A 153 9.03 1.29 18.40
C LEU A 153 7.58 0.80 18.59
N ALA A 154 7.06 0.05 17.62
CA ALA A 154 5.70 -0.46 17.69
C ALA A 154 5.52 -1.44 18.84
N ASP A 155 6.52 -2.27 19.12
CA ASP A 155 6.51 -3.19 20.26
C ASP A 155 6.60 -2.45 21.60
N GLU A 156 7.46 -1.43 21.71
CA GLU A 156 7.62 -0.60 22.90
C GLU A 156 6.33 0.16 23.25
N GLU A 157 5.70 0.77 22.25
CA GLU A 157 4.50 1.60 22.44
C GLU A 157 3.19 0.78 22.38
N GLY A 158 3.27 -0.49 21.99
CA GLY A 158 2.12 -1.40 21.89
C GLY A 158 1.19 -1.11 20.71
N TYR A 159 1.72 -0.61 19.59
CA TYR A 159 0.93 -0.40 18.36
C TYR A 159 0.56 -1.71 17.72
N GLU A 160 -0.63 -1.79 17.09
CA GLU A 160 -0.99 -2.93 16.27
C GLU A 160 -0.10 -3.01 15.03
N THR A 161 0.48 -4.21 14.79
CA THR A 161 1.43 -4.42 13.70
C THR A 161 0.92 -5.42 12.67
N PHE A 162 1.25 -5.15 11.39
CA PHE A 162 1.05 -6.03 10.24
C PHE A 162 2.38 -6.26 9.54
N VAL A 163 2.54 -7.41 8.90
CA VAL A 163 3.83 -7.85 8.36
C VAL A 163 4.02 -7.47 6.90
N VAL A 164 5.20 -6.94 6.59
CA VAL A 164 5.72 -6.88 5.21
C VAL A 164 6.59 -8.11 5.00
N PRO A 165 6.20 -9.08 4.15
CA PRO A 165 6.97 -10.28 3.92
C PRO A 165 8.40 -10.00 3.42
N ASP A 166 9.36 -10.85 3.78
CA ASP A 166 10.76 -10.64 3.42
C ASP A 166 11.04 -10.86 1.93
N ASP A 167 10.32 -11.78 1.34
CA ASP A 167 10.42 -12.21 -0.05
C ASP A 167 9.52 -11.42 -1.01
N VAL A 168 8.83 -10.37 -0.52
CA VAL A 168 8.00 -9.48 -1.35
C VAL A 168 8.65 -8.11 -1.42
N GLY A 169 9.05 -7.71 -2.63
CA GLY A 169 9.57 -6.37 -2.89
C GLY A 169 8.49 -5.30 -2.73
N GLY A 170 8.88 -4.08 -2.31
CA GLY A 170 7.93 -3.00 -2.01
C GLY A 170 6.93 -2.71 -3.13
N ARG A 171 7.39 -2.68 -4.40
CA ARG A 171 6.52 -2.41 -5.57
C ARG A 171 5.53 -3.53 -5.89
N PHE A 172 5.72 -4.72 -5.34
CA PHE A 172 4.86 -5.90 -5.51
C PHE A 172 3.99 -6.19 -4.28
N SER A 173 3.99 -5.30 -3.29
CA SER A 173 3.43 -5.58 -1.95
C SER A 173 1.94 -5.21 -1.79
N VAL A 174 1.25 -4.79 -2.85
CA VAL A 174 -0.15 -4.35 -2.76
C VAL A 174 -1.10 -5.42 -2.21
N LEU A 175 -0.83 -6.70 -2.48
CA LEU A 175 -1.62 -7.84 -1.97
C LEU A 175 -1.13 -8.36 -0.61
N THR A 176 -0.27 -7.62 0.08
CA THR A 176 0.08 -7.81 1.49
C THR A 176 -0.67 -6.78 2.35
N ALA A 177 -0.44 -6.78 3.65
CA ALA A 177 -0.97 -5.76 4.56
C ALA A 177 -0.66 -4.32 4.11
N VAL A 178 0.43 -4.11 3.36
CA VAL A 178 0.82 -2.81 2.80
C VAL A 178 -0.30 -2.18 1.98
N GLY A 179 -0.93 -2.94 1.10
CA GLY A 179 -2.05 -2.46 0.28
C GLY A 179 -3.41 -2.83 0.86
N LEU A 180 -3.56 -4.05 1.38
CA LEU A 180 -4.86 -4.59 1.78
C LEU A 180 -5.51 -3.80 2.93
N LEU A 181 -4.75 -3.31 3.90
CA LEU A 181 -5.32 -2.53 5.01
C LEU A 181 -5.94 -1.20 4.52
N PRO A 182 -5.20 -0.31 3.83
CA PRO A 182 -5.82 0.93 3.33
C PRO A 182 -6.91 0.69 2.28
N ILE A 183 -6.81 -0.36 1.44
CA ILE A 183 -7.85 -0.73 0.48
C ILE A 183 -9.13 -1.17 1.21
N ALA A 184 -9.03 -2.01 2.25
CA ALA A 184 -10.18 -2.43 3.05
C ALA A 184 -10.82 -1.25 3.80
N VAL A 185 -10.01 -0.31 4.31
CA VAL A 185 -10.51 0.92 4.97
C VAL A 185 -11.27 1.80 3.98
N SER A 186 -10.91 1.83 2.69
CA SER A 186 -11.67 2.55 1.67
C SER A 186 -13.06 1.96 1.38
N GLY A 187 -13.37 0.79 1.93
CA GLY A 187 -14.62 0.08 1.69
C GLY A 187 -14.58 -0.88 0.50
N ALA A 188 -13.44 -0.99 -0.19
CA ALA A 188 -13.30 -1.96 -1.26
C ALA A 188 -13.27 -3.40 -0.73
N ASP A 189 -13.87 -4.32 -1.47
CA ASP A 189 -13.92 -5.75 -1.13
C ASP A 189 -12.57 -6.41 -1.42
N ILE A 190 -11.79 -6.63 -0.36
CA ILE A 190 -10.47 -7.27 -0.49
C ILE A 190 -10.56 -8.78 -0.71
N ASP A 191 -11.67 -9.45 -0.38
CA ASP A 191 -11.88 -10.86 -0.73
C ASP A 191 -12.05 -10.98 -2.25
N ALA A 192 -12.86 -10.12 -2.86
CA ALA A 192 -13.02 -10.06 -4.31
C ALA A 192 -11.71 -9.68 -5.03
N LEU A 193 -10.94 -8.74 -4.44
CA LEU A 193 -9.62 -8.37 -4.95
C LEU A 193 -8.66 -9.56 -4.97
N MET A 194 -8.55 -10.31 -3.88
CA MET A 194 -7.69 -11.50 -3.79
C MET A 194 -8.16 -12.61 -4.72
N GLN A 195 -9.47 -12.79 -4.88
CA GLN A 195 -10.00 -13.76 -5.82
C GLN A 195 -9.70 -13.40 -7.27
N GLY A 196 -9.80 -12.10 -7.63
CA GLY A 196 -9.40 -11.60 -8.94
C GLY A 196 -7.91 -11.84 -9.21
N ALA A 197 -7.06 -11.57 -8.22
CA ALA A 197 -5.63 -11.83 -8.30
C ALA A 197 -5.31 -13.33 -8.48
N ALA A 198 -6.01 -14.22 -7.76
CA ALA A 198 -5.85 -15.67 -7.90
C ALA A 198 -6.31 -16.16 -9.28
N THR A 199 -7.36 -15.55 -9.85
CA THR A 199 -7.81 -15.84 -11.21
C THR A 199 -6.75 -15.45 -12.24
N ALA A 200 -6.19 -14.23 -12.11
CA ALA A 200 -5.12 -13.74 -12.97
C ALA A 200 -3.84 -14.58 -12.82
N GLN A 201 -3.48 -14.96 -11.61
CA GLN A 201 -2.35 -15.86 -11.36
C GLN A 201 -2.50 -17.16 -12.18
N LYS A 202 -3.65 -17.81 -12.08
CA LYS A 202 -3.92 -19.05 -12.82
C LYS A 202 -3.90 -18.84 -14.34
N GLU A 203 -4.41 -17.71 -14.82
CA GLU A 203 -4.45 -17.37 -16.24
C GLU A 203 -3.03 -17.17 -16.79
N PHE A 204 -2.16 -16.50 -16.04
CA PHE A 204 -0.81 -16.16 -16.46
C PHE A 204 0.27 -17.12 -15.95
N ASP A 205 -0.09 -18.24 -15.31
CA ASP A 205 0.85 -19.29 -14.88
C ASP A 205 1.19 -20.26 -16.01
N ASN A 206 1.67 -19.69 -17.12
CA ASN A 206 2.14 -20.45 -18.29
C ASN A 206 3.20 -19.63 -19.04
N ASP A 207 4.04 -20.27 -19.84
CA ASP A 207 5.13 -19.66 -20.61
C ASP A 207 4.81 -19.45 -22.11
N ASP A 208 3.59 -19.74 -22.53
CA ASP A 208 3.18 -19.56 -23.94
C ASP A 208 2.89 -18.08 -24.23
N LEU A 209 3.77 -17.46 -25.03
CA LEU A 209 3.61 -16.07 -25.49
C LEU A 209 2.33 -15.79 -26.29
N LYS A 210 1.59 -16.80 -26.72
CA LYS A 210 0.31 -16.61 -27.41
C LYS A 210 -0.83 -16.36 -26.44
N THR A 211 -0.76 -16.95 -25.25
CA THR A 211 -1.80 -16.93 -24.25
C THR A 211 -1.44 -16.11 -23.01
N ASN A 212 -0.14 -15.89 -22.74
CA ASN A 212 0.31 -15.08 -21.62
C ASN A 212 0.66 -13.65 -22.07
N ASP A 213 -0.26 -12.71 -21.88
CA ASP A 213 -0.09 -11.33 -22.27
C ASP A 213 1.01 -10.60 -21.47
N CYS A 214 1.28 -11.03 -20.24
CA CYS A 214 2.37 -10.47 -19.43
C CYS A 214 3.74 -10.80 -20.06
N TYR A 215 3.95 -12.05 -20.46
CA TYR A 215 5.18 -12.45 -21.13
C TYR A 215 5.28 -11.88 -22.54
N LYS A 216 4.19 -11.81 -23.27
CA LYS A 216 4.12 -11.14 -24.58
C LYS A 216 4.54 -9.69 -24.47
N TYR A 217 3.99 -8.95 -23.50
CA TYR A 217 4.36 -7.56 -23.24
C TYR A 217 5.85 -7.43 -22.91
N ALA A 218 6.39 -8.25 -22.01
CA ALA A 218 7.81 -8.23 -21.65
C ALA A 218 8.72 -8.53 -22.85
N ALA A 219 8.35 -9.49 -23.70
CA ALA A 219 9.10 -9.84 -24.91
C ALA A 219 9.10 -8.69 -25.93
N ILE A 220 7.94 -8.07 -26.19
CA ILE A 220 7.80 -6.93 -27.10
C ILE A 220 8.61 -5.74 -26.59
N ARG A 221 8.51 -5.42 -25.31
CA ARG A 221 9.27 -4.35 -24.67
C ARG A 221 10.78 -4.55 -24.82
N ASN A 222 11.27 -5.76 -24.58
CA ASN A 222 12.68 -6.10 -24.77
C ASN A 222 13.13 -5.97 -26.24
N MET A 223 12.31 -6.45 -27.18
CA MET A 223 12.61 -6.30 -28.61
C MET A 223 12.68 -4.83 -29.05
N LEU A 224 11.76 -4.01 -28.58
CA LEU A 224 11.74 -2.58 -28.88
C LEU A 224 12.96 -1.87 -28.29
N TYR A 225 13.33 -2.20 -27.04
CA TYR A 225 14.54 -1.69 -26.41
C TYR A 225 15.80 -2.01 -27.23
N ARG A 226 15.95 -3.27 -27.69
CA ARG A 226 17.06 -3.68 -28.56
C ARG A 226 17.07 -2.96 -29.91
N LYS A 227 15.94 -2.46 -30.40
CA LYS A 227 15.80 -1.61 -31.59
C LYS A 227 16.00 -0.12 -31.30
N GLY A 228 16.51 0.25 -30.15
CA GLY A 228 16.79 1.63 -29.75
C GLY A 228 15.59 2.44 -29.30
N LYS A 229 14.43 1.81 -29.03
CA LYS A 229 13.27 2.45 -28.41
C LYS A 229 13.43 2.41 -26.88
N THR A 230 14.08 3.42 -26.32
CA THR A 230 14.49 3.48 -24.91
C THR A 230 13.49 4.20 -24.01
N MET A 231 12.49 4.85 -24.59
CA MET A 231 11.41 5.53 -23.83
C MET A 231 10.10 4.79 -24.01
N GLU A 232 9.40 4.63 -22.90
CA GLU A 232 8.04 4.08 -22.85
C GLU A 232 7.12 5.12 -22.23
N VAL A 233 5.96 5.35 -22.85
CA VAL A 233 5.00 6.35 -22.40
C VAL A 233 3.67 5.65 -22.12
N MET A 234 3.21 5.73 -20.87
CA MET A 234 1.88 5.29 -20.47
C MET A 234 0.87 6.40 -20.78
N VAL A 235 -0.12 6.09 -21.59
CA VAL A 235 -1.17 7.05 -21.96
C VAL A 235 -2.53 6.45 -21.59
N SER A 236 -3.33 7.21 -20.86
CA SER A 236 -4.71 6.86 -20.56
C SER A 236 -5.60 8.09 -20.65
N TYR A 237 -6.81 7.92 -21.18
CA TYR A 237 -7.84 8.96 -21.19
C TYR A 237 -8.78 8.86 -19.98
N GLU A 238 -8.67 7.75 -19.22
CA GLU A 238 -9.43 7.54 -17.99
C GLU A 238 -8.63 8.05 -16.77
N PRO A 239 -9.08 9.11 -16.07
CA PRO A 239 -8.36 9.67 -14.93
C PRO A 239 -8.09 8.68 -13.81
N ALA A 240 -8.99 7.72 -13.58
CA ALA A 240 -8.81 6.66 -12.58
C ALA A 240 -7.55 5.80 -12.82
N TYR A 241 -7.01 5.79 -14.05
CA TYR A 241 -5.81 5.06 -14.43
C TYR A 241 -4.50 5.81 -14.08
N THR A 242 -4.57 7.05 -13.62
CA THR A 242 -3.38 7.87 -13.35
C THR A 242 -2.45 7.20 -12.35
N MET A 243 -2.97 6.80 -11.20
CA MET A 243 -2.15 6.16 -10.17
C MET A 243 -1.74 4.73 -10.50
N MET A 244 -2.52 4.01 -11.33
CA MET A 244 -2.08 2.72 -11.90
C MET A 244 -0.85 2.91 -12.79
N SER A 245 -0.81 3.96 -13.60
CA SER A 245 0.35 4.30 -14.43
C SER A 245 1.56 4.72 -13.60
N GLU A 246 1.36 5.48 -12.52
CA GLU A 246 2.42 5.83 -11.58
C GLU A 246 3.00 4.59 -10.87
N TRP A 247 2.15 3.68 -10.44
CA TRP A 247 2.60 2.41 -9.84
C TRP A 247 3.34 1.53 -10.85
N PHE A 248 2.86 1.45 -12.09
CA PHE A 248 3.53 0.69 -13.15
C PHE A 248 4.94 1.23 -13.46
N LYS A 249 5.17 2.55 -13.39
CA LYS A 249 6.49 3.15 -13.60
C LYS A 249 7.52 2.74 -12.53
N GLN A 250 7.09 2.43 -11.33
CA GLN A 250 7.95 1.98 -10.25
C GLN A 250 8.51 0.57 -10.49
#